data_78222512250b477e8f745965601e4d83
#
_entry.id   78222512250b477e8f745965601e4d83
#
_cell.length_a   1.000
_cell.length_b   1.000
_cell.length_c   1.000
_cell.angle_alpha   90.00
_cell.angle_beta   90.00
_cell.angle_gamma   90.00
#
_symmetry.space_group_name_H-M   'P 1'
#
loop_
_entity.id
_entity.type
_entity.pdbx_description
1 polymer ?
#
loop_
_entity_poly.entity_id
_entity_poly.type
_entity_poly.pdbx_seq_one_letter_code
_entity_poly.pdbx_strand_id
1 'polypeptide(L)'
;MAASELMIERSSIEISLSDIAQKSGANAALVKYHFGNKDGLLLALLERNAATELSNLEYLLAQPITATAKLKLHIGGIIRAYYRFPYMNRLIHYLLHETSAGSADEVSKFFVAPLLDFHRRLLAEGESSGEFRKTDPVLFYTSLIGACDHLFFGRHAMSRATGVGPVTDEVCRQYIRHMETLICGGILTQAGEAAAAG
;
A
#
# COMPACT_ATOMS: atom_id res chain seq x y z
N MET A 1 0.54 -1.82 17.67
CA MET A 1 1.04 -0.45 17.88
C MET A 1 2.52 -0.44 18.19
N ALA A 2 3.04 -1.01 19.28
CA ALA A 2 4.48 -0.96 19.61
C ALA A 2 5.43 -1.43 18.49
N ALA A 3 5.12 -2.51 17.78
CA ALA A 3 5.94 -2.96 16.65
C ALA A 3 5.98 -1.93 15.51
N SER A 4 4.84 -1.33 15.15
CA SER A 4 4.74 -0.30 14.12
C SER A 4 5.54 0.96 14.50
N GLU A 5 5.41 1.40 15.75
CA GLU A 5 6.16 2.54 16.28
C GLU A 5 7.67 2.30 16.23
N LEU A 6 8.13 1.11 16.68
CA LEU A 6 9.53 0.74 16.62
C LEU A 6 10.08 0.72 15.18
N MET A 7 9.32 0.19 14.23
CA MET A 7 9.74 0.16 12.82
C MET A 7 9.81 1.56 12.21
N ILE A 8 8.93 2.47 12.61
CA ILE A 8 8.99 3.88 12.20
C ILE A 8 10.20 4.57 12.83
N GLU A 9 10.37 4.47 14.14
CA GLU A 9 11.47 5.08 14.89
C GLU A 9 12.85 4.63 14.39
N ARG A 10 13.00 3.33 14.13
CA ARG A 10 14.24 2.74 13.64
C ARG A 10 14.41 2.82 12.11
N SER A 11 13.38 3.24 11.40
CA SER A 11 13.33 3.15 9.93
C SER A 11 13.71 1.76 9.39
N SER A 12 13.34 0.70 10.12
CA SER A 12 13.74 -0.68 9.86
C SER A 12 12.69 -1.68 10.34
N ILE A 13 12.62 -2.83 9.68
CA ILE A 13 11.85 -4.00 10.13
C ILE A 13 12.67 -4.91 11.07
N GLU A 14 13.93 -4.56 11.32
CA GLU A 14 14.84 -5.28 12.23
C GLU A 14 14.48 -4.96 13.70
N ILE A 15 13.41 -5.57 14.18
CA ILE A 15 12.90 -5.48 15.55
C ILE A 15 12.78 -6.88 16.14
N SER A 16 13.05 -7.03 17.43
CA SER A 16 12.92 -8.30 18.15
C SER A 16 11.62 -8.36 18.95
N LEU A 17 11.18 -9.59 19.31
CA LEU A 17 10.05 -9.76 20.23
C LEU A 17 10.32 -9.11 21.61
N SER A 18 11.58 -9.07 22.05
CA SER A 18 12.00 -8.40 23.29
C SER A 18 11.85 -6.89 23.19
N ASP A 19 12.25 -6.26 22.06
CA ASP A 19 12.03 -4.83 21.84
C ASP A 19 10.54 -4.48 21.90
N ILE A 20 9.71 -5.31 21.27
CA ILE A 20 8.26 -5.10 21.22
C ILE A 20 7.63 -5.27 22.62
N ALA A 21 8.05 -6.30 23.35
CA ALA A 21 7.61 -6.53 24.72
C ALA A 21 7.97 -5.33 25.62
N GLN A 22 9.21 -4.86 25.55
CA GLN A 22 9.67 -3.70 26.30
C GLN A 22 8.89 -2.43 25.94
N LYS A 23 8.70 -2.15 24.63
CA LYS A 23 7.96 -0.96 24.16
C LYS A 23 6.48 -0.99 24.55
N SER A 24 5.87 -2.18 24.54
CA SER A 24 4.44 -2.36 24.85
C SER A 24 4.13 -2.52 26.36
N GLY A 25 5.14 -2.72 27.18
CA GLY A 25 4.97 -3.12 28.59
C GLY A 25 4.47 -4.54 28.77
N ALA A 26 4.48 -5.36 27.70
CA ALA A 26 4.00 -6.73 27.74
C ALA A 26 5.09 -7.70 28.19
N ASN A 27 4.68 -8.88 28.70
CA ASN A 27 5.62 -9.95 28.99
C ASN A 27 6.11 -10.60 27.67
N ALA A 28 7.43 -10.68 27.48
CA ALA A 28 8.03 -11.28 26.28
C ALA A 28 7.62 -12.74 26.05
N ALA A 29 7.41 -13.52 27.12
CA ALA A 29 6.91 -14.88 27.03
C ALA A 29 5.48 -14.93 26.48
N LEU A 30 4.64 -13.97 26.88
CA LEU A 30 3.27 -13.85 26.38
C LEU A 30 3.24 -13.46 24.89
N VAL A 31 4.10 -12.53 24.48
CA VAL A 31 4.25 -12.15 23.05
C VAL A 31 4.67 -13.39 22.23
N LYS A 32 5.67 -14.15 22.71
CA LYS A 32 6.12 -15.39 22.06
C LYS A 32 5.02 -16.44 22.04
N TYR A 33 4.24 -16.58 23.10
CA TYR A 33 3.13 -17.53 23.17
C TYR A 33 2.06 -17.23 22.12
N HIS A 34 1.68 -15.94 21.93
CA HIS A 34 0.63 -15.56 20.99
C HIS A 34 1.06 -15.55 19.53
N PHE A 35 2.28 -15.16 19.24
CA PHE A 35 2.75 -14.95 17.86
C PHE A 35 3.78 -16.01 17.40
N GLY A 36 4.23 -16.89 18.29
CA GLY A 36 5.23 -17.90 18.01
C GLY A 36 6.64 -17.32 17.83
N ASN A 37 6.84 -16.55 16.78
CA ASN A 37 8.12 -15.92 16.43
C ASN A 37 7.91 -14.51 15.86
N LYS A 38 9.02 -13.88 15.42
CA LYS A 38 8.99 -12.55 14.80
C LYS A 38 8.11 -12.52 13.55
N ASP A 39 8.22 -13.53 12.70
CA ASP A 39 7.50 -13.59 11.43
C ASP A 39 5.98 -13.69 11.65
N GLY A 40 5.54 -14.52 12.59
CA GLY A 40 4.13 -14.62 12.97
C GLY A 40 3.57 -13.30 13.52
N LEU A 41 4.36 -12.54 14.29
CA LEU A 41 3.95 -11.22 14.75
C LEU A 41 3.87 -10.22 13.61
N LEU A 42 4.84 -10.20 12.70
CA LEU A 42 4.86 -9.30 11.55
C LEU A 42 3.72 -9.62 10.58
N LEU A 43 3.43 -10.91 10.37
CA LEU A 43 2.29 -11.36 9.56
C LEU A 43 0.95 -10.89 10.16
N ALA A 44 0.75 -11.10 11.46
CA ALA A 44 -0.46 -10.63 12.17
C ALA A 44 -0.60 -9.09 12.13
N LEU A 45 0.50 -8.36 12.16
CA LEU A 45 0.49 -6.91 12.01
C LEU A 45 0.05 -6.49 10.61
N LEU A 46 0.59 -7.14 9.57
CA LEU A 46 0.20 -6.86 8.18
C LEU A 46 -1.26 -7.22 7.94
N GLU A 47 -1.71 -8.39 8.39
CA GLU A 47 -3.09 -8.85 8.26
C GLU A 47 -4.09 -7.85 8.87
N ARG A 48 -3.82 -7.39 10.10
CA ARG A 48 -4.67 -6.39 10.76
C ARG A 48 -4.75 -5.08 9.98
N ASN A 49 -3.62 -4.60 9.45
CA ASN A 49 -3.60 -3.36 8.66
C ASN A 49 -4.30 -3.56 7.31
N ALA A 50 -4.07 -4.72 6.66
CA ALA A 50 -4.72 -5.09 5.41
C ALA A 50 -6.25 -5.16 5.54
N ALA A 51 -6.77 -5.78 6.59
CA ALA A 51 -8.20 -5.89 6.82
C ALA A 51 -8.90 -4.51 6.86
N THR A 52 -8.28 -3.52 7.49
CA THR A 52 -8.81 -2.15 7.54
C THR A 52 -8.79 -1.50 6.16
N GLU A 53 -7.67 -1.61 5.44
CA GLU A 53 -7.55 -1.00 4.10
C GLU A 53 -8.47 -1.66 3.08
N LEU A 54 -8.62 -2.99 3.11
CA LEU A 54 -9.53 -3.72 2.23
C LEU A 54 -11.00 -3.35 2.49
N SER A 55 -11.39 -3.15 3.76
CA SER A 55 -12.73 -2.63 4.10
C SER A 55 -12.95 -1.24 3.51
N ASN A 56 -11.95 -0.36 3.54
CA ASN A 56 -12.00 0.96 2.91
C ASN A 56 -12.14 0.87 1.38
N LEU A 57 -11.49 -0.11 0.73
CA LEU A 57 -11.59 -0.32 -0.71
C LEU A 57 -12.99 -0.82 -1.13
N GLU A 58 -13.58 -1.74 -0.38
CA GLU A 58 -14.97 -2.17 -0.63
C GLU A 58 -15.96 -1.01 -0.46
N TYR A 59 -15.78 -0.20 0.59
CA TYR A 59 -16.56 1.01 0.77
C TYR A 59 -16.39 1.98 -0.41
N LEU A 60 -15.16 2.18 -0.90
CA LEU A 60 -14.87 3.05 -2.05
C LEU A 60 -15.57 2.57 -3.33
N LEU A 61 -15.55 1.25 -3.61
CA LEU A 61 -16.26 0.69 -4.76
C LEU A 61 -17.78 0.93 -4.70
N ALA A 62 -18.35 0.90 -3.50
CA ALA A 62 -19.78 1.11 -3.31
C ALA A 62 -20.23 2.59 -3.40
N GLN A 63 -19.29 3.54 -3.47
CA GLN A 63 -19.66 4.96 -3.55
C GLN A 63 -20.31 5.31 -4.89
N PRO A 64 -21.37 6.16 -4.90
CA PRO A 64 -22.03 6.61 -6.13
C PRO A 64 -21.26 7.77 -6.80
N ILE A 65 -19.98 7.52 -7.11
CA ILE A 65 -19.09 8.47 -7.80
C ILE A 65 -18.47 7.78 -9.01
N THR A 66 -17.91 8.55 -9.93
CA THR A 66 -17.32 8.05 -11.18
C THR A 66 -16.14 7.10 -10.90
N ALA A 67 -15.88 6.17 -11.82
CA ALA A 67 -14.72 5.28 -11.72
C ALA A 67 -13.41 6.07 -11.66
N THR A 68 -13.33 7.18 -12.39
CA THR A 68 -12.19 8.11 -12.35
C THR A 68 -12.00 8.72 -10.96
N ALA A 69 -13.06 9.14 -10.29
CA ALA A 69 -12.98 9.67 -8.93
C ALA A 69 -12.52 8.61 -7.93
N LYS A 70 -13.05 7.38 -8.03
CA LYS A 70 -12.62 6.23 -7.22
C LYS A 70 -11.13 5.96 -7.41
N LEU A 71 -10.65 5.98 -8.66
CA LEU A 71 -9.24 5.77 -8.98
C LEU A 71 -8.34 6.83 -8.35
N LYS A 72 -8.66 8.10 -8.47
CA LYS A 72 -7.90 9.21 -7.86
C LYS A 72 -7.85 9.06 -6.33
N LEU A 73 -8.97 8.77 -5.69
CA LEU A 73 -9.03 8.51 -4.25
C LEU A 73 -8.16 7.32 -3.85
N HIS A 74 -8.17 6.25 -4.63
CA HIS A 74 -7.35 5.07 -4.39
C HIS A 74 -5.85 5.37 -4.52
N ILE A 75 -5.41 6.05 -5.57
CA ILE A 75 -4.01 6.50 -5.74
C ILE A 75 -3.56 7.30 -4.53
N GLY A 76 -4.35 8.29 -4.13
CA GLY A 76 -4.06 9.10 -2.95
C GLY A 76 -4.02 8.27 -1.66
N GLY A 77 -4.89 7.27 -1.54
CA GLY A 77 -4.94 6.32 -0.41
C GLY A 77 -3.66 5.52 -0.27
N ILE A 78 -3.19 4.90 -1.37
CA ILE A 78 -1.94 4.11 -1.40
C ILE A 78 -0.75 4.98 -0.96
N ILE A 79 -0.58 6.16 -1.56
CA ILE A 79 0.56 7.03 -1.27
C ILE A 79 0.54 7.49 0.17
N ARG A 80 -0.63 7.88 0.72
CA ARG A 80 -0.77 8.24 2.14
C ARG A 80 -0.52 7.06 3.08
N ALA A 81 -0.90 5.84 2.70
CA ALA A 81 -0.62 4.64 3.48
C ALA A 81 0.89 4.38 3.59
N TYR A 82 1.64 4.46 2.49
CA TYR A 82 3.10 4.36 2.51
C TYR A 82 3.78 5.52 3.27
N TYR A 83 3.22 6.73 3.17
CA TYR A 83 3.72 7.87 3.94
C TYR A 83 3.56 7.65 5.45
N ARG A 84 2.40 7.15 5.86
CA ARG A 84 2.08 6.86 7.28
C ARG A 84 2.86 5.65 7.81
N PHE A 85 3.08 4.65 6.97
CA PHE A 85 3.73 3.39 7.33
C PHE A 85 4.92 3.09 6.40
N PRO A 86 6.02 3.87 6.49
CA PRO A 86 7.13 3.78 5.53
C PRO A 86 7.91 2.46 5.59
N TYR A 87 7.64 1.59 6.56
CA TYR A 87 8.16 0.24 6.67
C TYR A 87 7.34 -0.80 5.87
N MET A 88 6.12 -0.46 5.45
CA MET A 88 5.12 -1.42 4.93
C MET A 88 5.64 -2.23 3.74
N ASN A 89 6.28 -1.56 2.78
CA ASN A 89 6.85 -2.25 1.63
C ASN A 89 7.92 -3.27 2.05
N ARG A 90 8.89 -2.85 2.88
CA ARG A 90 9.93 -3.76 3.37
C ARG A 90 9.32 -4.94 4.11
N LEU A 91 8.26 -4.71 4.88
CA LEU A 91 7.54 -5.74 5.60
C LEU A 91 6.91 -6.76 4.63
N ILE A 92 6.21 -6.28 3.61
CA ILE A 92 5.60 -7.12 2.58
C ILE A 92 6.68 -7.92 1.83
N HIS A 93 7.74 -7.26 1.37
CA HIS A 93 8.86 -7.94 0.69
C HIS A 93 9.52 -9.01 1.56
N TYR A 94 9.78 -8.70 2.83
CA TYR A 94 10.33 -9.63 3.78
C TYR A 94 9.45 -10.88 3.93
N LEU A 95 8.14 -10.68 4.16
CA LEU A 95 7.20 -11.77 4.34
C LEU A 95 6.99 -12.62 3.08
N LEU A 96 7.12 -12.01 1.90
CA LEU A 96 6.97 -12.72 0.62
C LEU A 96 8.23 -13.50 0.20
N HIS A 97 9.43 -13.04 0.58
CA HIS A 97 10.67 -13.56 -0.02
C HIS A 97 11.69 -14.13 0.98
N GLU A 98 11.63 -13.69 2.25
CA GLU A 98 12.67 -14.02 3.24
C GLU A 98 12.15 -14.93 4.38
N THR A 99 10.86 -15.26 4.38
CA THR A 99 10.23 -16.14 5.37
C THR A 99 9.81 -17.49 4.78
N SER A 100 9.08 -18.29 5.54
CA SER A 100 8.57 -19.58 5.05
C SER A 100 7.56 -19.41 3.90
N ALA A 101 7.45 -20.40 3.02
CA ALA A 101 6.46 -20.41 1.94
C ALA A 101 5.03 -20.19 2.45
N GLY A 102 4.70 -20.69 3.65
CA GLY A 102 3.39 -20.48 4.25
C GLY A 102 3.07 -19.02 4.54
N SER A 103 4.06 -18.22 4.98
CA SER A 103 3.86 -16.76 5.17
C SER A 103 3.63 -16.03 3.85
N ALA A 104 4.35 -16.41 2.79
CA ALA A 104 4.16 -15.84 1.46
C ALA A 104 2.77 -16.15 0.89
N ASP A 105 2.30 -17.40 1.06
CA ASP A 105 0.95 -17.81 0.64
C ASP A 105 -0.13 -17.03 1.39
N GLU A 106 0.02 -16.84 2.69
CA GLU A 106 -0.92 -16.04 3.51
C GLU A 106 -0.94 -14.59 3.04
N VAL A 107 0.21 -13.92 2.86
CA VAL A 107 0.27 -12.54 2.34
C VAL A 107 -0.38 -12.44 0.97
N SER A 108 -0.11 -13.38 0.08
CA SER A 108 -0.72 -13.43 -1.26
C SER A 108 -2.24 -13.52 -1.17
N LYS A 109 -2.75 -14.35 -0.26
CA LYS A 109 -4.18 -14.60 -0.09
C LYS A 109 -4.93 -13.43 0.55
N PHE A 110 -4.42 -12.87 1.65
CA PHE A 110 -5.16 -11.84 2.39
C PHE A 110 -4.84 -10.40 1.96
N PHE A 111 -3.76 -10.17 1.21
CA PHE A 111 -3.36 -8.82 0.81
C PHE A 111 -3.32 -8.64 -0.71
N VAL A 112 -2.50 -9.44 -1.42
CA VAL A 112 -2.26 -9.22 -2.86
C VAL A 112 -3.49 -9.54 -3.70
N ALA A 113 -4.12 -10.71 -3.49
CA ALA A 113 -5.26 -11.14 -4.28
C ALA A 113 -6.50 -10.26 -4.10
N PRO A 114 -6.89 -9.83 -2.87
CA PRO A 114 -7.99 -8.89 -2.69
C PRO A 114 -7.74 -7.51 -3.32
N LEU A 115 -6.50 -7.00 -3.24
CA LEU A 115 -6.16 -5.72 -3.86
C LEU A 115 -6.19 -5.80 -5.39
N LEU A 116 -5.73 -6.92 -5.96
CA LEU A 116 -5.84 -7.17 -7.40
C LEU A 116 -7.32 -7.31 -7.84
N ASP A 117 -8.17 -7.95 -7.02
CA ASP A 117 -9.60 -8.04 -7.30
C ASP A 117 -10.29 -6.68 -7.26
N PHE A 118 -9.94 -5.82 -6.30
CA PHE A 118 -10.39 -4.43 -6.29
C PHE A 118 -10.03 -3.72 -7.60
N HIS A 119 -8.79 -3.83 -8.08
CA HIS A 119 -8.39 -3.21 -9.35
C HIS A 119 -9.17 -3.77 -10.53
N ARG A 120 -9.39 -5.09 -10.58
CA ARG A 120 -10.18 -5.73 -11.63
C ARG A 120 -11.60 -5.15 -11.70
N ARG A 121 -12.24 -5.01 -10.54
CA ARG A 121 -13.61 -4.48 -10.43
C ARG A 121 -13.67 -2.99 -10.80
N LEU A 122 -12.74 -2.18 -10.31
CA LEU A 122 -12.65 -0.76 -10.64
C LEU A 122 -12.42 -0.52 -12.14
N LEU A 123 -11.49 -1.27 -12.75
CA LEU A 123 -11.21 -1.16 -14.18
C LEU A 123 -12.41 -1.60 -15.02
N ALA A 124 -13.10 -2.69 -14.64
CA ALA A 124 -14.31 -3.16 -15.31
C ALA A 124 -15.46 -2.14 -15.20
N GLU A 125 -15.63 -1.48 -14.05
CA GLU A 125 -16.59 -0.39 -13.87
C GLU A 125 -16.28 0.77 -14.82
N GLY A 126 -15.03 1.24 -14.86
CA GLY A 126 -14.62 2.34 -15.73
C GLY A 126 -14.67 2.00 -17.22
N GLU A 127 -14.38 0.74 -17.61
CA GLU A 127 -14.56 0.28 -19.00
C GLU A 127 -16.06 0.26 -19.38
N SER A 128 -16.92 -0.24 -18.51
CA SER A 128 -18.37 -0.30 -18.79
C SER A 128 -19.04 1.07 -18.82
N SER A 129 -18.56 2.05 -18.04
CA SER A 129 -19.03 3.44 -18.08
C SER A 129 -18.42 4.25 -19.24
N GLY A 130 -17.46 3.69 -19.96
CA GLY A 130 -16.75 4.37 -21.05
C GLY A 130 -15.66 5.35 -20.57
N GLU A 131 -15.40 5.43 -19.27
CA GLU A 131 -14.36 6.30 -18.70
C GLU A 131 -12.95 5.78 -18.96
N PHE A 132 -12.76 4.45 -18.91
CA PHE A 132 -11.44 3.81 -19.05
C PHE A 132 -11.30 3.04 -20.36
N ARG A 133 -10.09 3.07 -20.91
CA ARG A 133 -9.67 2.12 -21.94
C ARG A 133 -9.53 0.74 -21.34
N LYS A 134 -9.72 -0.29 -22.14
CA LYS A 134 -9.45 -1.67 -21.73
C LYS A 134 -8.01 -1.79 -21.24
N THR A 135 -7.84 -2.21 -20.00
CA THR A 135 -6.56 -2.25 -19.30
C THR A 135 -6.41 -3.59 -18.59
N ASP A 136 -5.26 -4.25 -18.75
CA ASP A 136 -4.95 -5.47 -18.02
C ASP A 136 -4.79 -5.18 -16.51
N PRO A 137 -5.57 -5.83 -15.62
CA PRO A 137 -5.54 -5.51 -14.20
C PRO A 137 -4.23 -5.92 -13.50
N VAL A 138 -3.50 -6.92 -14.00
CA VAL A 138 -2.21 -7.35 -13.43
C VAL A 138 -1.13 -6.35 -13.76
N LEU A 139 -1.06 -5.91 -15.02
CA LEU A 139 -0.11 -4.89 -15.45
C LEU A 139 -0.41 -3.54 -14.79
N PHE A 140 -1.70 -3.20 -14.65
CA PHE A 140 -2.14 -2.01 -13.94
C PHE A 140 -1.70 -2.04 -12.46
N TYR A 141 -2.00 -3.14 -11.74
CA TYR A 141 -1.58 -3.35 -10.36
C TYR A 141 -0.06 -3.18 -10.22
N THR A 142 0.71 -3.87 -11.06
CA THR A 142 2.18 -3.84 -11.01
C THR A 142 2.72 -2.43 -11.21
N SER A 143 2.19 -1.70 -12.20
CA SER A 143 2.61 -0.34 -12.51
C SER A 143 2.23 0.65 -11.39
N LEU A 144 0.98 0.59 -10.91
CA LEU A 144 0.48 1.50 -9.88
C LEU A 144 1.19 1.29 -8.56
N ILE A 145 1.24 0.05 -8.07
CA ILE A 145 1.86 -0.26 -6.78
C ILE A 145 3.37 0.03 -6.82
N GLY A 146 4.06 -0.42 -7.88
CA GLY A 146 5.49 -0.19 -8.02
C GLY A 146 5.86 1.31 -8.08
N ALA A 147 5.09 2.11 -8.81
CA ALA A 147 5.31 3.54 -8.87
C ALA A 147 5.02 4.23 -7.53
N CYS A 148 3.87 3.94 -6.89
CA CYS A 148 3.51 4.54 -5.60
C CYS A 148 4.51 4.19 -4.50
N ASP A 149 5.02 2.96 -4.51
CA ASP A 149 5.96 2.46 -3.53
C ASP A 149 7.36 3.07 -3.66
N HIS A 150 7.86 3.21 -4.89
CA HIS A 150 9.26 3.57 -5.13
C HIS A 150 9.67 4.92 -4.54
N LEU A 151 8.75 5.87 -4.40
CA LEU A 151 9.01 7.13 -3.70
C LEU A 151 9.53 6.89 -2.27
N PHE A 152 9.00 5.88 -1.58
CA PHE A 152 9.33 5.58 -0.19
C PHE A 152 10.48 4.60 -0.06
N PHE A 153 10.50 3.56 -0.88
CA PHE A 153 11.58 2.56 -0.90
C PHE A 153 12.89 3.15 -1.42
N GLY A 154 12.83 3.86 -2.55
CA GLY A 154 13.99 4.45 -3.23
C GLY A 154 14.51 5.75 -2.60
N ARG A 155 13.82 6.31 -1.58
CA ARG A 155 14.07 7.65 -1.02
C ARG A 155 15.53 7.93 -0.65
N HIS A 156 16.23 6.94 -0.08
CA HIS A 156 17.62 7.12 0.34
C HIS A 156 18.58 7.23 -0.85
N ALA A 157 18.36 6.41 -1.88
CA ALA A 157 19.16 6.49 -3.11
C ALA A 157 18.88 7.80 -3.86
N MET A 158 17.60 8.18 -3.98
CA MET A 158 17.18 9.44 -4.61
C MET A 158 17.73 10.65 -3.87
N SER A 159 17.66 10.68 -2.55
CA SER A 159 18.24 11.76 -1.74
C SER A 159 19.73 11.94 -1.98
N ARG A 160 20.47 10.85 -2.04
CA ARG A 160 21.93 10.89 -2.33
C ARG A 160 22.22 11.35 -3.77
N ALA A 161 21.42 10.95 -4.73
CA ALA A 161 21.64 11.27 -6.14
C ALA A 161 21.22 12.69 -6.53
N THR A 162 20.16 13.22 -5.89
CA THR A 162 19.52 14.49 -6.31
C THR A 162 19.59 15.58 -5.26
N GLY A 163 20.02 15.29 -4.04
CA GLY A 163 19.96 16.22 -2.91
C GLY A 163 18.54 16.50 -2.39
N VAL A 164 17.53 15.79 -2.91
CA VAL A 164 16.14 15.93 -2.44
C VAL A 164 16.05 15.45 -0.99
N GLY A 165 15.42 16.28 -0.15
CA GLY A 165 15.23 16.02 1.27
C GLY A 165 14.28 14.85 1.56
N PRO A 166 13.88 14.67 2.82
CA PRO A 166 12.94 13.63 3.22
C PRO A 166 11.57 13.83 2.56
N VAL A 167 10.81 12.76 2.42
CA VAL A 167 9.42 12.84 1.98
C VAL A 167 8.61 13.59 3.04
N THR A 168 8.15 14.78 2.69
CA THR A 168 7.29 15.65 3.53
C THR A 168 5.84 15.55 3.08
N ASP A 169 4.92 16.13 3.86
CA ASP A 169 3.51 16.26 3.47
C ASP A 169 3.35 16.95 2.11
N GLU A 170 4.18 17.95 1.83
CA GLU A 170 4.13 18.67 0.54
C GLU A 170 4.60 17.76 -0.60
N VAL A 171 5.71 17.05 -0.44
CA VAL A 171 6.19 16.07 -1.43
C VAL A 171 5.14 14.97 -1.65
N CYS A 172 4.50 14.51 -0.59
CA CYS A 172 3.42 13.52 -0.67
C CYS A 172 2.24 14.05 -1.50
N ARG A 173 1.77 15.28 -1.26
CA ARG A 173 0.71 15.92 -2.05
C ARG A 173 1.08 16.13 -3.51
N GLN A 174 2.31 16.56 -3.77
CA GLN A 174 2.82 16.74 -5.15
C GLN A 174 2.87 15.41 -5.88
N TYR A 175 3.33 14.35 -5.21
CA TYR A 175 3.42 13.03 -5.80
C TYR A 175 2.04 12.42 -6.08
N ILE A 176 1.05 12.63 -5.22
CA ILE A 176 -0.34 12.24 -5.49
C ILE A 176 -0.83 12.87 -6.80
N ARG A 177 -0.70 14.18 -6.95
CA ARG A 177 -1.12 14.88 -8.20
C ARG A 177 -0.36 14.37 -9.42
N HIS A 178 0.94 14.14 -9.29
CA HIS A 178 1.77 13.58 -10.35
C HIS A 178 1.27 12.18 -10.77
N MET A 179 1.03 11.30 -9.80
CA MET A 179 0.54 9.94 -10.08
C MET A 179 -0.87 9.92 -10.64
N GLU A 180 -1.76 10.77 -10.15
CA GLU A 180 -3.09 10.94 -10.74
C GLU A 180 -2.98 11.34 -12.21
N THR A 181 -2.16 12.33 -12.55
CA THR A 181 -1.95 12.76 -13.94
C THR A 181 -1.37 11.64 -14.80
N LEU A 182 -0.34 10.96 -14.31
CA LEU A 182 0.35 9.90 -15.04
C LEU A 182 -0.56 8.71 -15.33
N ILE A 183 -1.24 8.20 -14.29
CA ILE A 183 -2.10 7.02 -14.40
C ILE A 183 -3.38 7.35 -15.19
N CYS A 184 -4.04 8.46 -14.88
CA CYS A 184 -5.23 8.87 -15.62
C CYS A 184 -4.92 9.13 -17.09
N GLY A 185 -3.83 9.83 -17.41
CA GLY A 185 -3.41 10.07 -18.80
C GLY A 185 -3.15 8.78 -19.59
N GLY A 186 -2.79 7.69 -18.91
CA GLY A 186 -2.59 6.36 -19.54
C GLY A 186 -3.87 5.59 -19.81
N ILE A 187 -4.90 5.73 -18.98
CA ILE A 187 -6.09 4.87 -19.03
C ILE A 187 -7.41 5.57 -19.35
N LEU A 188 -7.52 6.89 -19.17
CA LEU A 188 -8.76 7.60 -19.48
C LEU A 188 -9.03 7.65 -20.98
N THR A 189 -10.29 7.56 -21.34
CA THR A 189 -10.83 7.94 -22.64
C THR A 189 -11.10 9.46 -22.68
N GLN A 190 -11.45 10.01 -23.83
CA GLN A 190 -11.92 11.40 -23.92
C GLN A 190 -13.14 11.67 -23.03
N ALA A 191 -14.06 10.71 -22.94
CA ALA A 191 -15.23 10.80 -22.06
C ALA A 191 -14.82 10.80 -20.58
N GLY A 192 -13.86 9.98 -20.20
CA GLY A 192 -13.29 9.95 -18.85
C GLY A 192 -12.55 11.23 -18.47
N GLU A 193 -11.82 11.85 -19.42
CA GLU A 193 -11.17 13.16 -19.22
C GLU A 193 -12.19 14.26 -18.95
N ALA A 194 -13.31 14.29 -19.72
CA ALA A 194 -14.38 15.24 -19.51
C ALA A 194 -15.07 15.08 -18.15
N ALA A 195 -15.33 13.84 -17.72
CA ALA A 195 -15.90 13.52 -16.41
C ALA A 195 -14.96 13.85 -15.23
N ALA A 196 -13.65 13.90 -15.46
CA ALA A 196 -12.66 14.22 -14.43
C ALA A 196 -12.48 15.74 -14.22
N ALA A 197 -12.94 16.56 -15.17
CA ALA A 197 -12.79 18.03 -15.17
C ALA A 197 -14.02 18.76 -14.58
N GLY A 198 -15.17 18.11 -14.46
CA GLY A 198 -16.40 18.66 -13.89
C GLY A 198 -16.58 18.29 -12.44
#